data_88bd953b7ad22191cec3edca6cb909ab
#
_entry.id   88bd953b7ad22191cec3edca6cb909ab
#
_cell.length_a   1.000
_cell.length_b   1.000
_cell.length_c   1.000
_cell.angle_alpha   90.00
_cell.angle_beta   90.00
_cell.angle_gamma   90.00
#
_symmetry.space_group_name_H-M   'P 1'
#
loop_
_entity.id
_entity.type
_entity.pdbx_description
1 polymer ?
#
loop_
_entity_poly.entity_id
_entity_poly.type
_entity_poly.pdbx_seq_one_letter_code
_entity_poly.pdbx_strand_id
1 'polypeptide(L)'
;MIYETKEISSELLSGLKPNNYTRRIKSHFAAYGTGYDFLHFYAVEESGEKLGIISVFNASMMISTFKDKRFDDKVLGELAGFILMNKPAAVEFEAEYSDKLAELTKAEYKGDKRTEFSFVAKNDIPPLDVNELPKLDDVFRILAPCFPAIKNSYELWLTDTSHRVRRGLSQSFLLGNYTTATI
;
A
#
# COMPACT_ATOMS: atom_id res chain seq x y z
N MET A 1 7.08 17.24 -13.02
CA MET A 1 6.62 18.04 -11.84
C MET A 1 5.83 17.16 -10.89
N ILE A 2 6.12 17.24 -9.58
CA ILE A 2 5.40 16.50 -8.53
C ILE A 2 4.70 17.53 -7.65
N TYR A 3 3.39 17.38 -7.47
CA TYR A 3 2.61 18.31 -6.64
C TYR A 3 1.54 17.56 -5.85
N GLU A 4 1.26 18.07 -4.65
CA GLU A 4 0.21 17.53 -3.81
C GLU A 4 -1.16 17.79 -4.45
N THR A 5 -2.03 16.76 -4.39
CA THR A 5 -3.38 16.86 -4.96
C THR A 5 -4.41 16.21 -4.05
N LYS A 6 -5.55 16.87 -3.93
CA LYS A 6 -6.77 16.32 -3.30
C LYS A 6 -7.77 15.81 -4.34
N GLU A 7 -7.48 16.01 -5.62
CA GLU A 7 -8.29 15.54 -6.74
C GLU A 7 -8.04 14.07 -7.05
N ILE A 8 -8.23 13.23 -6.04
CA ILE A 8 -8.12 11.77 -6.15
C ILE A 8 -9.53 11.19 -6.17
N SER A 9 -9.78 10.29 -7.12
CA SER A 9 -11.03 9.55 -7.23
C SER A 9 -10.76 8.06 -7.51
N SER A 10 -11.74 7.21 -7.22
CA SER A 10 -11.64 5.80 -7.56
C SER A 10 -11.48 5.59 -9.07
N GLU A 11 -12.08 6.44 -9.89
CA GLU A 11 -11.96 6.42 -11.34
C GLU A 11 -10.52 6.72 -11.76
N LEU A 12 -9.92 7.83 -11.27
CA LEU A 12 -8.53 8.17 -11.53
C LEU A 12 -7.59 7.01 -11.14
N LEU A 13 -7.76 6.46 -9.95
CA LEU A 13 -6.93 5.36 -9.46
C LEU A 13 -7.13 4.06 -10.23
N SER A 14 -8.26 3.87 -10.91
CA SER A 14 -8.48 2.69 -11.77
C SER A 14 -7.59 2.68 -13.01
N GLY A 15 -7.10 3.83 -13.42
CA GLY A 15 -6.17 4.01 -14.53
C GLY A 15 -4.73 3.58 -14.22
N LEU A 16 -4.36 3.41 -12.95
CA LEU A 16 -3.03 2.95 -12.55
C LEU A 16 -2.77 1.49 -12.98
N LYS A 17 -1.50 1.12 -13.18
CA LYS A 17 -1.09 -0.26 -13.45
C LYS A 17 -1.59 -1.19 -12.34
N PRO A 18 -2.11 -2.40 -12.67
CA PRO A 18 -2.61 -3.34 -11.68
C PRO A 18 -1.44 -4.06 -10.98
N ASN A 19 -0.94 -3.47 -9.90
CA ASN A 19 0.14 -4.00 -9.08
C ASN A 19 -0.13 -3.81 -7.58
N ASN A 20 0.74 -4.33 -6.71
CA ASN A 20 0.59 -4.21 -5.26
C ASN A 20 0.61 -2.77 -4.78
N TYR A 21 1.41 -1.90 -5.38
CA TYR A 21 1.51 -0.49 -5.01
C TYR A 21 0.19 0.22 -5.27
N THR A 22 -0.40 -0.01 -6.43
CA THR A 22 -1.74 0.49 -6.79
C THR A 22 -2.81 -0.01 -5.83
N ARG A 23 -2.79 -1.29 -5.45
CA ARG A 23 -3.75 -1.83 -4.48
C ARG A 23 -3.64 -1.10 -3.14
N ARG A 24 -2.42 -0.85 -2.67
CA ARG A 24 -2.18 -0.11 -1.42
C ARG A 24 -2.62 1.35 -1.53
N ILE A 25 -2.29 2.05 -2.63
CA ILE A 25 -2.76 3.42 -2.90
C ILE A 25 -4.30 3.47 -2.86
N LYS A 26 -4.97 2.55 -3.54
CA LYS A 26 -6.44 2.46 -3.53
C LYS A 26 -7.00 2.16 -2.15
N SER A 27 -6.36 1.25 -1.41
CA SER A 27 -6.75 0.91 -0.04
C SER A 27 -6.61 2.10 0.91
N HIS A 28 -5.53 2.88 0.81
CA HIS A 28 -5.37 4.11 1.58
C HIS A 28 -6.46 5.13 1.26
N PHE A 29 -6.72 5.36 -0.02
CA PHE A 29 -7.78 6.28 -0.44
C PHE A 29 -9.17 5.81 0.02
N ALA A 30 -9.50 4.54 -0.15
CA ALA A 30 -10.79 3.99 0.29
C ALA A 30 -10.98 4.09 1.81
N ALA A 31 -9.91 3.88 2.60
CA ALA A 31 -9.97 3.96 4.04
C ALA A 31 -10.09 5.40 4.56
N TYR A 32 -9.33 6.33 4.00
CA TYR A 32 -9.09 7.64 4.61
C TYR A 32 -9.47 8.83 3.71
N GLY A 33 -9.65 8.62 2.40
CA GLY A 33 -9.85 9.74 1.47
C GLY A 33 -8.61 10.64 1.40
N THR A 34 -8.83 11.95 1.34
CA THR A 34 -7.76 12.96 1.21
C THR A 34 -7.73 13.98 2.35
N GLY A 35 -8.38 13.68 3.47
CA GLY A 35 -8.62 14.65 4.56
C GLY A 35 -7.79 14.45 5.82
N TYR A 36 -6.82 13.53 5.84
CA TYR A 36 -6.03 13.22 7.03
C TYR A 36 -4.57 13.66 6.87
N ASP A 37 -4.00 14.25 7.91
CA ASP A 37 -2.63 14.78 7.93
C ASP A 37 -1.52 13.72 7.85
N PHE A 38 -1.87 12.44 8.02
CA PHE A 38 -0.93 11.33 7.88
C PHE A 38 -1.00 10.64 6.52
N LEU A 39 -1.87 11.10 5.62
CA LEU A 39 -2.03 10.56 4.27
C LEU A 39 -2.08 11.67 3.23
N HIS A 40 -1.08 11.70 2.38
CA HIS A 40 -0.98 12.65 1.29
C HIS A 40 -0.92 11.94 -0.06
N PHE A 41 -1.51 12.56 -1.07
CA PHE A 41 -1.41 12.10 -2.44
C PHE A 41 -0.73 13.17 -3.30
N TYR A 42 0.15 12.72 -4.19
CA TYR A 42 0.83 13.59 -5.14
C TYR A 42 0.63 13.06 -6.55
N ALA A 43 0.40 13.96 -7.49
CA ALA A 43 0.43 13.64 -8.90
C ALA A 43 1.84 13.83 -9.44
N VAL A 44 2.28 12.88 -10.26
CA VAL A 44 3.48 13.02 -11.10
C VAL A 44 3.03 13.39 -12.48
N GLU A 45 3.45 14.57 -12.97
CA GLU A 45 3.00 15.12 -14.23
C GLU A 45 4.18 15.61 -15.07
N GLU A 46 4.11 15.38 -16.36
CA GLU A 46 5.03 15.95 -17.34
C GLU A 46 4.24 16.49 -18.53
N SER A 47 4.57 17.72 -18.95
CA SER A 47 3.96 18.40 -20.10
C SER A 47 2.42 18.44 -20.06
N GLY A 48 1.82 18.56 -18.86
CA GLY A 48 0.37 18.58 -18.68
C GLY A 48 -0.28 17.19 -18.64
N GLU A 49 0.51 16.11 -18.71
CA GLU A 49 0.02 14.75 -18.66
C GLU A 49 0.36 14.07 -17.32
N LYS A 50 -0.64 13.49 -16.66
CA LYS A 50 -0.43 12.72 -15.42
C LYS A 50 0.20 11.38 -15.76
N LEU A 51 1.38 11.11 -15.21
CA LEU A 51 2.15 9.89 -15.44
C LEU A 51 1.95 8.85 -14.33
N GLY A 52 1.66 9.30 -13.11
CA GLY A 52 1.50 8.42 -11.96
C GLY A 52 1.00 9.13 -10.72
N ILE A 53 0.79 8.35 -9.68
CA ILE A 53 0.36 8.81 -8.36
C ILE A 53 1.33 8.29 -7.29
N ILE A 54 1.63 9.17 -6.35
CA ILE A 54 2.35 8.85 -5.12
C ILE A 54 1.36 8.93 -3.96
N SER A 55 1.37 7.94 -3.09
CA SER A 55 0.70 7.98 -1.78
C SER A 55 1.76 7.94 -0.69
N VAL A 56 1.72 8.92 0.21
CA VAL A 56 2.54 8.94 1.42
C VAL A 56 1.62 8.67 2.60
N PHE A 57 1.75 7.49 3.19
CA PHE A 57 0.98 7.07 4.36
C PHE A 57 1.93 6.94 5.54
N ASN A 58 1.81 7.83 6.53
CA ASN A 58 2.79 8.01 7.58
C ASN A 58 4.20 8.20 6.98
N ALA A 59 5.13 7.31 7.29
CA ALA A 59 6.50 7.35 6.78
C ALA A 59 6.73 6.46 5.53
N SER A 60 5.69 5.84 4.98
CA SER A 60 5.80 4.94 3.83
C SER A 60 5.28 5.60 2.56
N MET A 61 6.05 5.50 1.48
CA MET A 61 5.74 6.08 0.17
C MET A 61 5.49 4.95 -0.84
N MET A 62 4.34 4.98 -1.51
CA MET A 62 4.00 4.08 -2.62
C MET A 62 3.87 4.88 -3.90
N ILE A 63 4.51 4.42 -4.95
CA ILE A 63 4.52 5.10 -6.26
C ILE A 63 3.99 4.12 -7.31
N SER A 64 3.05 4.54 -8.14
CA SER A 64 2.53 3.73 -9.25
C SER A 64 2.27 4.59 -10.48
N THR A 65 2.60 4.04 -11.65
CA THR A 65 2.37 4.68 -12.94
C THR A 65 0.98 4.38 -13.48
N PHE A 66 0.45 5.23 -14.36
CA PHE A 66 -0.71 4.90 -15.17
C PHE A 66 -0.38 3.81 -16.20
N LYS A 67 -1.38 3.03 -16.66
CA LYS A 67 -1.20 1.80 -17.46
C LYS A 67 -0.30 1.98 -18.68
N ASP A 68 -0.49 3.05 -19.44
CA ASP A 68 0.23 3.29 -20.70
C ASP A 68 1.31 4.36 -20.55
N LYS A 69 1.72 4.65 -19.31
CA LYS A 69 2.72 5.67 -18.98
C LYS A 69 3.99 5.04 -18.44
N ARG A 70 5.07 5.80 -18.59
CA ARG A 70 6.39 5.46 -18.05
C ARG A 70 7.04 6.72 -17.49
N PHE A 71 7.93 6.51 -16.54
CA PHE A 71 8.83 7.55 -16.06
C PHE A 71 10.12 7.50 -16.87
N ASP A 72 10.51 8.60 -17.45
CA ASP A 72 11.81 8.77 -18.07
C ASP A 72 12.87 9.20 -17.03
N ASP A 73 14.11 9.36 -17.47
CA ASP A 73 15.24 9.71 -16.59
C ASP A 73 15.06 11.08 -15.92
N LYS A 74 14.38 12.02 -16.59
CA LYS A 74 14.10 13.33 -16.04
C LYS A 74 13.09 13.24 -14.87
N VAL A 75 11.99 12.51 -15.09
CA VAL A 75 10.96 12.26 -14.06
C VAL A 75 11.53 11.46 -12.90
N LEU A 76 12.40 10.46 -13.17
CA LEU A 76 13.10 9.72 -12.13
C LEU A 76 14.04 10.62 -11.31
N GLY A 77 14.69 11.60 -11.93
CA GLY A 77 15.47 12.62 -11.23
C GLY A 77 14.61 13.49 -10.30
N GLU A 78 13.43 13.93 -10.76
CA GLU A 78 12.48 14.67 -9.93
C GLU A 78 11.95 13.81 -8.77
N LEU A 79 11.64 12.53 -9.02
CA LEU A 79 11.22 11.57 -7.98
C LEU A 79 12.32 11.35 -6.94
N ALA A 80 13.57 11.19 -7.36
CA ALA A 80 14.69 11.05 -6.44
C ALA A 80 14.83 12.29 -5.54
N GLY A 81 14.73 13.48 -6.09
CA GLY A 81 14.70 14.73 -5.32
C GLY A 81 13.55 14.77 -4.32
N PHE A 82 12.36 14.36 -4.74
CA PHE A 82 11.17 14.30 -3.89
C PHE A 82 11.34 13.30 -2.74
N ILE A 83 11.91 12.11 -3.00
CA ILE A 83 12.22 11.11 -1.98
C ILE A 83 13.23 11.66 -0.97
N LEU A 84 14.31 12.28 -1.45
CA LEU A 84 15.35 12.85 -0.58
C LEU A 84 14.82 13.99 0.31
N MET A 85 13.88 14.79 -0.18
CA MET A 85 13.24 15.85 0.60
C MET A 85 12.30 15.30 1.67
N ASN A 86 11.48 14.30 1.34
CA ASN A 86 10.48 13.74 2.26
C ASN A 86 11.06 12.70 3.23
N LYS A 87 12.22 12.14 2.95
CA LYS A 87 12.92 11.14 3.78
C LYS A 87 12.01 10.02 4.31
N PRO A 88 11.25 9.34 3.44
CA PRO A 88 10.39 8.26 3.89
C PRO A 88 11.22 7.11 4.47
N ALA A 89 10.65 6.37 5.44
CA ALA A 89 11.28 5.18 5.99
C ALA A 89 11.30 4.01 4.98
N ALA A 90 10.34 4.01 4.05
CA ALA A 90 10.27 3.02 2.98
C ALA A 90 9.68 3.63 1.71
N VAL A 91 10.22 3.22 0.56
CA VAL A 91 9.65 3.52 -0.76
C VAL A 91 9.32 2.20 -1.44
N GLU A 92 8.07 2.02 -1.82
CA GLU A 92 7.63 0.87 -2.61
C GLU A 92 7.30 1.34 -4.03
N PHE A 93 7.92 0.71 -5.00
CA PHE A 93 7.92 1.19 -6.37
C PHE A 93 8.04 0.03 -7.37
N GLU A 94 7.74 0.30 -8.66
CA GLU A 94 7.88 -0.67 -9.74
C GLU A 94 9.34 -1.08 -9.93
N ALA A 95 9.60 -2.39 -10.01
CA ALA A 95 10.96 -2.95 -10.05
C ALA A 95 11.81 -2.42 -11.21
N GLU A 96 11.17 -2.07 -12.33
CA GLU A 96 11.85 -1.53 -13.51
C GLU A 96 12.59 -0.20 -13.27
N TYR A 97 12.22 0.54 -12.22
CA TYR A 97 12.82 1.84 -11.88
C TYR A 97 13.71 1.79 -10.63
N SER A 98 13.71 0.68 -9.92
CA SER A 98 14.30 0.59 -8.58
C SER A 98 15.80 0.84 -8.57
N ASP A 99 16.54 0.25 -9.52
CA ASP A 99 18.00 0.41 -9.61
C ASP A 99 18.37 1.87 -9.87
N LYS A 100 17.65 2.52 -10.79
CA LYS A 100 17.92 3.92 -11.12
C LYS A 100 17.60 4.87 -9.97
N LEU A 101 16.49 4.65 -9.26
CA LEU A 101 16.17 5.45 -8.08
C LEU A 101 17.17 5.22 -6.93
N ALA A 102 17.62 3.98 -6.71
CA ALA A 102 18.66 3.69 -5.72
C ALA A 102 19.97 4.42 -6.03
N GLU A 103 20.39 4.41 -7.30
CA GLU A 103 21.54 5.17 -7.77
C GLU A 103 21.40 6.66 -7.50
N LEU A 104 20.27 7.26 -7.91
CA LEU A 104 20.01 8.69 -7.79
C LEU A 104 19.86 9.16 -6.33
N THR A 105 19.27 8.35 -5.47
CA THR A 105 19.09 8.67 -4.05
C THR A 105 20.25 8.25 -3.18
N LYS A 106 21.20 7.46 -3.72
CA LYS A 106 22.28 6.80 -2.97
C LYS A 106 21.74 5.95 -1.81
N ALA A 107 20.56 5.41 -1.97
CA ALA A 107 19.91 4.57 -0.97
C ALA A 107 20.34 3.12 -1.12
N GLU A 108 20.43 2.40 0.00
CA GLU A 108 20.50 0.95 -0.06
C GLU A 108 19.19 0.40 -0.57
N TYR A 109 19.24 -0.31 -1.69
CA TYR A 109 18.09 -0.99 -2.27
C TYR A 109 18.06 -2.45 -1.82
N LYS A 110 16.99 -2.83 -1.13
CA LYS A 110 16.71 -4.22 -0.83
C LYS A 110 15.59 -4.69 -1.74
N GLY A 111 15.95 -5.32 -2.84
CA GLY A 111 14.99 -5.97 -3.74
C GLY A 111 14.33 -7.16 -3.06
N ASP A 112 13.01 -7.09 -2.88
CA ASP A 112 12.21 -8.20 -2.37
C ASP A 112 11.27 -8.69 -3.48
N LYS A 113 11.46 -9.93 -3.94
CA LYS A 113 10.56 -10.56 -4.90
C LYS A 113 9.36 -11.12 -4.14
N ARG A 114 8.19 -10.56 -4.41
CA ARG A 114 6.93 -11.12 -3.90
C ARG A 114 6.26 -11.95 -4.98
N THR A 115 5.86 -13.16 -4.62
CA THR A 115 5.08 -14.02 -5.49
C THR A 115 3.60 -13.81 -5.17
N GLU A 116 2.82 -13.46 -6.17
CA GLU A 116 1.37 -13.39 -6.07
C GLU A 116 0.77 -14.74 -6.48
N PHE A 117 -0.06 -15.30 -5.60
CA PHE A 117 -0.74 -16.56 -5.86
C PHE A 117 -2.21 -16.29 -6.20
N SER A 118 -2.69 -16.94 -7.25
CA SER A 118 -4.12 -17.01 -7.54
C SER A 118 -4.70 -18.27 -6.92
N PHE A 119 -5.77 -18.12 -6.17
CA PHE A 119 -6.50 -19.25 -5.60
C PHE A 119 -7.64 -19.67 -6.51
N VAL A 120 -7.69 -20.96 -6.83
CA VAL A 120 -8.84 -21.58 -7.49
C VAL A 120 -9.61 -22.34 -6.42
N ALA A 121 -10.85 -21.92 -6.17
CA ALA A 121 -11.70 -22.61 -5.24
C ALA A 121 -11.95 -24.05 -5.70
N LYS A 122 -11.74 -25.04 -4.81
CA LYS A 122 -12.16 -26.43 -5.03
C LYS A 122 -13.56 -26.61 -4.43
N ASN A 123 -14.46 -27.21 -5.19
CA ASN A 123 -15.87 -27.35 -4.83
C ASN A 123 -16.12 -28.28 -3.63
N ASP A 124 -15.12 -29.03 -3.14
CA ASP A 124 -15.28 -30.08 -2.14
C ASP A 124 -14.58 -29.74 -0.81
N ILE A 125 -14.44 -28.45 -0.48
CA ILE A 125 -13.91 -28.06 0.84
C ILE A 125 -15.07 -28.15 1.85
N PRO A 126 -14.96 -28.97 2.90
CA PRO A 126 -15.98 -29.02 3.94
C PRO A 126 -16.10 -27.65 4.62
N PRO A 127 -17.29 -27.26 5.07
CA PRO A 127 -17.46 -26.01 5.80
C PRO A 127 -16.57 -26.01 7.04
N LEU A 128 -15.81 -24.96 7.20
CA LEU A 128 -14.96 -24.75 8.38
C LEU A 128 -15.77 -23.95 9.42
N ASP A 129 -15.65 -24.33 10.68
CA ASP A 129 -16.18 -23.54 11.79
C ASP A 129 -15.26 -22.35 12.04
N VAL A 130 -15.61 -21.25 11.41
CA VAL A 130 -14.81 -20.02 11.40
C VAL A 130 -15.56 -18.93 12.18
N ASN A 131 -14.91 -18.33 13.16
CA ASN A 131 -15.39 -17.11 13.77
C ASN A 131 -15.15 -15.93 12.80
N GLU A 132 -16.21 -15.43 12.19
CA GLU A 132 -16.18 -14.33 11.20
C GLU A 132 -16.18 -12.94 11.84
N LEU A 133 -16.40 -12.84 13.15
CA LEU A 133 -16.44 -11.59 13.91
C LEU A 133 -15.56 -11.68 15.17
N PRO A 134 -14.28 -11.99 15.03
CA PRO A 134 -13.39 -12.12 16.17
C PRO A 134 -13.11 -10.76 16.81
N LYS A 135 -12.77 -10.77 18.10
CA LYS A 135 -12.18 -9.60 18.74
C LYS A 135 -10.82 -9.32 18.12
N LEU A 136 -10.55 -8.06 17.77
CA LEU A 136 -9.28 -7.68 17.15
C LEU A 136 -8.07 -7.96 18.06
N ASP A 137 -8.26 -7.94 19.39
CA ASP A 137 -7.21 -8.33 20.36
C ASP A 137 -6.77 -9.78 20.18
N ASP A 138 -7.72 -10.69 19.92
CA ASP A 138 -7.42 -12.10 19.68
C ASP A 138 -6.68 -12.29 18.36
N VAL A 139 -7.09 -11.53 17.33
CA VAL A 139 -6.42 -11.48 16.03
C VAL A 139 -4.98 -10.98 16.19
N PHE A 140 -4.79 -9.86 16.88
CA PHE A 140 -3.45 -9.29 17.11
C PHE A 140 -2.52 -10.25 17.84
N ARG A 141 -3.03 -10.92 18.88
CA ARG A 141 -2.25 -11.88 19.67
C ARG A 141 -1.66 -13.01 18.81
N ILE A 142 -2.38 -13.41 17.77
CA ILE A 142 -1.92 -14.45 16.84
C ILE A 142 -0.97 -13.85 15.77
N LEU A 143 -1.25 -12.66 15.28
CA LEU A 143 -0.45 -12.03 14.22
C LEU A 143 0.89 -11.48 14.72
N ALA A 144 0.94 -10.89 15.90
CA ALA A 144 2.13 -10.20 16.42
C ALA A 144 3.40 -11.09 16.49
N PRO A 145 3.33 -12.37 16.87
CA PRO A 145 4.50 -13.25 16.82
C PRO A 145 4.99 -13.53 15.39
N CYS A 146 4.07 -13.54 14.42
CA CYS A 146 4.39 -13.85 13.01
C CYS A 146 4.92 -12.63 12.26
N PHE A 147 4.58 -11.42 12.70
CA PHE A 147 4.91 -10.15 12.02
C PHE A 147 5.62 -9.18 12.98
N PRO A 148 6.94 -9.25 13.08
CA PRO A 148 7.72 -8.41 14.02
C PRO A 148 7.45 -6.91 13.87
N ALA A 149 7.12 -6.45 12.66
CA ALA A 149 6.83 -5.04 12.38
C ALA A 149 5.62 -4.49 13.16
N ILE A 150 4.62 -5.33 13.48
CA ILE A 150 3.43 -4.90 14.23
C ILE A 150 3.52 -5.18 15.72
N LYS A 151 4.46 -6.01 16.16
CA LYS A 151 4.56 -6.48 17.55
C LYS A 151 4.57 -5.35 18.58
N ASN A 152 5.24 -4.25 18.28
CA ASN A 152 5.38 -3.09 19.15
C ASN A 152 4.45 -1.92 18.75
N SER A 153 3.47 -2.17 17.88
CA SER A 153 2.62 -1.13 17.28
C SER A 153 1.13 -1.45 17.47
N TYR A 154 0.76 -2.04 18.61
CA TYR A 154 -0.60 -2.50 18.87
C TYR A 154 -1.66 -1.40 18.64
N GLU A 155 -1.47 -0.23 19.23
CA GLU A 155 -2.43 0.88 19.14
C GLU A 155 -2.62 1.37 17.70
N LEU A 156 -1.52 1.48 16.96
CA LEU A 156 -1.56 1.89 15.55
C LEU A 156 -2.26 0.81 14.71
N TRP A 157 -1.91 -0.45 14.92
CA TRP A 157 -2.52 -1.57 14.23
C TRP A 157 -4.03 -1.67 14.53
N LEU A 158 -4.42 -1.55 15.81
CA LEU A 158 -5.81 -1.61 16.24
C LEU A 158 -6.62 -0.47 15.63
N THR A 159 -6.08 0.74 15.66
CA THR A 159 -6.72 1.93 15.09
C THR A 159 -6.95 1.78 13.59
N ASP A 160 -5.92 1.42 12.81
CA ASP A 160 -6.05 1.23 11.37
C ASP A 160 -6.98 0.06 11.03
N THR A 161 -6.80 -1.10 11.69
CA THR A 161 -7.62 -2.30 11.43
C THR A 161 -9.09 -2.06 11.77
N SER A 162 -9.39 -1.48 12.94
CA SER A 162 -10.77 -1.20 13.33
C SER A 162 -11.45 -0.19 12.40
N HIS A 163 -10.70 0.82 11.93
CA HIS A 163 -11.18 1.79 10.95
C HIS A 163 -11.53 1.11 9.63
N ARG A 164 -10.68 0.21 9.13
CA ARG A 164 -10.91 -0.54 7.89
C ARG A 164 -12.06 -1.54 8.01
N VAL A 165 -12.15 -2.27 9.12
CA VAL A 165 -13.24 -3.21 9.39
C VAL A 165 -14.59 -2.49 9.42
N ARG A 166 -14.70 -1.35 10.08
CA ARG A 166 -15.94 -0.56 10.12
C ARG A 166 -16.40 -0.07 8.74
N ARG A 167 -15.49 0.06 7.80
CA ARG A 167 -15.76 0.48 6.42
C ARG A 167 -15.94 -0.70 5.45
N GLY A 168 -15.86 -1.95 5.94
CA GLY A 168 -15.96 -3.14 5.11
C GLY A 168 -14.77 -3.34 4.16
N LEU A 169 -13.62 -2.73 4.47
CA LEU A 169 -12.40 -2.81 3.65
C LEU A 169 -11.44 -3.90 4.14
N SER A 170 -11.69 -4.42 5.32
CA SER A 170 -10.90 -5.49 5.92
C SER A 170 -11.83 -6.39 6.73
N GLN A 171 -11.53 -7.67 6.74
CA GLN A 171 -12.21 -8.66 7.57
C GLN A 171 -11.18 -9.60 8.18
N SER A 172 -11.40 -10.01 9.42
CA SER A 172 -10.55 -10.98 10.12
C SER A 172 -11.37 -12.21 10.46
N PHE A 173 -10.74 -13.36 10.37
CA PHE A 173 -11.34 -14.65 10.68
C PHE A 173 -10.48 -15.39 11.71
N LEU A 174 -11.10 -16.11 12.63
CA LEU A 174 -10.41 -17.05 13.50
C LEU A 174 -10.92 -18.47 13.25
N LEU A 175 -9.98 -19.38 13.06
CA LEU A 175 -10.21 -20.82 13.03
C LEU A 175 -9.42 -21.43 14.19
N GLY A 176 -10.09 -21.68 15.32
CA GLY A 176 -9.42 -22.08 16.56
C GLY A 176 -8.37 -21.04 16.98
N ASN A 177 -7.10 -21.47 17.04
CA ASN A 177 -5.95 -20.61 17.37
C ASN A 177 -5.24 -20.03 16.13
N TYR A 178 -5.83 -20.16 14.95
CA TYR A 178 -5.30 -19.61 13.70
C TYR A 178 -6.12 -18.43 13.26
N THR A 179 -5.46 -17.47 12.63
CA THR A 179 -6.13 -16.33 12.03
C THR A 179 -5.70 -16.12 10.60
N THR A 180 -6.64 -15.70 9.79
CA THR A 180 -6.36 -15.09 8.49
C THR A 180 -6.98 -13.69 8.50
N ALA A 181 -6.17 -12.70 8.19
CA ALA A 181 -6.66 -11.35 7.93
C ALA A 181 -6.64 -11.14 6.41
N THR A 182 -7.78 -10.77 5.85
CA THR A 182 -7.87 -10.31 4.47
C THR A 182 -8.01 -8.80 4.48
N ILE A 183 -7.18 -8.14 3.70
CA ILE A 183 -7.21 -6.69 3.48
C ILE A 183 -7.83 -6.42 2.12
#